data_de7ea5342a48b9a56c47b5c708dc1ee3
#
_entry.id   de7ea5342a48b9a56c47b5c708dc1ee3
#
_cell.length_a   1.000
_cell.length_b   1.000
_cell.length_c   1.000
_cell.angle_alpha   90.00
_cell.angle_beta   90.00
_cell.angle_gamma   90.00
#
_symmetry.space_group_name_H-M   'P 1'
#
loop_
_entity.id
_entity.type
_entity.pdbx_description
1 polymer ?
#
loop_
_entity_poly.entity_id
_entity_poly.type
_entity_poly.pdbx_seq_one_letter_code
_entity_poly.pdbx_strand_id
1 'polypeptide(L)'
;YKYTDVSKLFEPDYGLNLNRLDIPVNPYEVFKCDVPNMSTALYFVVNDAFYRKALPKAQLPEGVLLGSLKELSEQYPALVKQYYGKLADTSKDGVTAFNTTFAQDGFMLYVPKGVVVDKPIQLVNILRADVNFMVNRRVLVVLEEGAQARLLICDHAMDNVNFLSTQVIEVFAKENATFDLYELEETHTSTVRFSNLYVNQEADSNVLLNGMT
;
A
#
# COMPACT_ATOMS: atom_id res chain seq x y z
N TYR A 1 -17.14 -2.80 11.16
CA TYR A 1 -18.40 -3.02 10.42
C TYR A 1 -19.56 -3.39 11.36
N LYS A 2 -19.86 -2.51 12.31
CA LYS A 2 -20.89 -2.77 13.35
C LYS A 2 -22.29 -3.05 12.77
N TYR A 3 -22.58 -2.49 11.59
CA TYR A 3 -23.91 -2.56 10.97
C TYR A 3 -23.91 -3.25 9.61
N THR A 4 -22.78 -3.78 9.15
CA THR A 4 -22.64 -4.44 7.87
C THR A 4 -21.97 -5.79 8.08
N ASP A 5 -22.69 -6.86 7.81
CA ASP A 5 -22.12 -8.21 7.82
C ASP A 5 -21.36 -8.43 6.51
N VAL A 6 -20.04 -8.54 6.63
CA VAL A 6 -19.13 -8.78 5.50
C VAL A 6 -18.64 -10.23 5.45
N SER A 7 -19.10 -11.11 6.35
CA SER A 7 -18.61 -12.49 6.44
C SER A 7 -18.73 -13.26 5.13
N LYS A 8 -19.86 -13.09 4.43
CA LYS A 8 -20.12 -13.75 3.14
C LYS A 8 -19.14 -13.37 2.03
N LEU A 9 -18.47 -12.23 2.12
CA LEU A 9 -17.47 -11.79 1.15
C LEU A 9 -16.15 -12.56 1.29
N PHE A 10 -15.97 -13.26 2.41
CA PHE A 10 -14.79 -14.09 2.71
C PHE A 10 -15.06 -15.60 2.54
N GLU A 11 -16.30 -16.01 2.23
CA GLU A 11 -16.67 -17.42 2.06
C GLU A 11 -16.18 -18.07 0.75
N PRO A 12 -16.07 -17.34 -0.40
CA PRO A 12 -15.60 -17.98 -1.63
C PRO A 12 -14.18 -18.53 -1.50
N ASP A 13 -13.91 -19.63 -2.23
CA ASP A 13 -12.56 -20.17 -2.35
C ASP A 13 -11.66 -19.21 -3.14
N TYR A 14 -10.78 -18.54 -2.44
CA TYR A 14 -9.76 -17.69 -3.02
C TYR A 14 -8.39 -18.37 -2.94
N GLY A 15 -7.66 -18.40 -4.07
CA GLY A 15 -6.27 -18.79 -4.09
C GLY A 15 -5.38 -17.77 -3.34
N LEU A 16 -4.26 -18.26 -2.81
CA LEU A 16 -3.24 -17.44 -2.16
C LEU A 16 -1.85 -17.88 -2.59
N ASN A 17 -1.00 -16.93 -2.96
CA ASN A 17 0.38 -17.23 -3.40
C ASN A 17 1.33 -17.42 -2.20
N LEU A 18 1.13 -18.49 -1.43
CA LEU A 18 1.96 -18.82 -0.27
C LEU A 18 3.44 -19.04 -0.63
N ASN A 19 3.70 -19.62 -1.79
CA ASN A 19 5.05 -19.94 -2.24
C ASN A 19 5.76 -18.76 -2.91
N ARG A 20 5.14 -17.59 -2.97
CA ARG A 20 5.71 -16.36 -3.56
C ARG A 20 6.21 -16.58 -4.99
N LEU A 21 5.47 -17.35 -5.78
CA LEU A 21 5.77 -17.56 -7.19
C LEU A 21 5.70 -16.23 -7.95
N ASP A 22 6.70 -16.00 -8.80
CA ASP A 22 6.70 -14.84 -9.68
C ASP A 22 5.50 -14.89 -10.64
N ILE A 23 4.71 -13.83 -10.64
CA ILE A 23 3.61 -13.68 -11.58
C ILE A 23 4.17 -13.02 -12.85
N PRO A 24 4.08 -13.67 -14.02
CA PRO A 24 4.66 -13.17 -15.25
C PRO A 24 3.84 -11.98 -15.78
N VAL A 25 4.13 -10.80 -15.30
CA VAL A 25 3.54 -9.55 -15.79
C VAL A 25 4.64 -8.49 -15.89
N ASN A 26 4.60 -7.71 -16.97
CA ASN A 26 5.37 -6.47 -17.05
C ASN A 26 4.42 -5.31 -16.75
N PRO A 27 4.46 -4.72 -15.56
CA PRO A 27 3.54 -3.66 -15.17
C PRO A 27 3.55 -2.46 -16.11
N TYR A 28 4.70 -2.13 -16.69
CA TYR A 28 4.84 -0.99 -17.62
C TYR A 28 4.15 -1.20 -18.97
N GLU A 29 3.93 -2.45 -19.38
CA GLU A 29 3.22 -2.76 -20.64
C GLU A 29 1.70 -2.74 -20.47
N VAL A 30 1.24 -3.01 -19.26
CA VAL A 30 -0.18 -3.18 -18.95
C VAL A 30 -0.80 -1.98 -18.26
N PHE A 31 0.03 -1.21 -17.56
CA PHE A 31 -0.43 -0.01 -16.86
C PHE A 31 -0.65 1.13 -17.86
N LYS A 32 -1.91 1.49 -18.03
CA LYS A 32 -2.34 2.70 -18.74
C LYS A 32 -3.07 3.57 -17.75
N CYS A 33 -2.39 4.54 -17.19
CA CYS A 33 -3.04 5.52 -16.33
C CYS A 33 -3.57 6.66 -17.19
N ASP A 34 -4.84 6.93 -17.10
CA ASP A 34 -5.49 8.09 -17.75
C ASP A 34 -5.25 9.40 -16.99
N VAL A 35 -4.47 9.36 -15.91
CA VAL A 35 -4.06 10.58 -15.19
C VAL A 35 -3.04 11.34 -16.04
N PRO A 36 -3.40 12.49 -16.62
CA PRO A 36 -2.56 13.16 -17.59
C PRO A 36 -1.27 13.69 -16.95
N ASN A 37 -0.12 13.27 -17.50
CA ASN A 37 1.20 13.91 -17.32
C ASN A 37 1.63 14.28 -15.90
N MET A 38 1.23 13.53 -14.88
CA MET A 38 1.81 13.71 -13.57
C MET A 38 3.26 13.20 -13.58
N SER A 39 4.21 14.09 -13.38
CA SER A 39 5.61 13.71 -13.19
C SER A 39 5.75 13.04 -11.82
N THR A 40 5.42 11.75 -11.72
CA THR A 40 5.50 10.95 -10.50
C THR A 40 6.71 10.02 -10.52
N ALA A 41 7.17 9.59 -9.35
CA ALA A 41 8.07 8.45 -9.20
C ALA A 41 7.21 7.18 -9.12
N LEU A 42 7.19 6.40 -10.20
CA LEU A 42 6.27 5.29 -10.41
C LEU A 42 6.84 3.98 -9.87
N TYR A 43 6.09 3.33 -9.00
CA TYR A 43 6.40 2.03 -8.41
C TYR A 43 5.20 1.09 -8.55
N PHE A 44 5.47 -0.22 -8.56
CA PHE A 44 4.43 -1.23 -8.72
C PHE A 44 4.43 -2.27 -7.61
N VAL A 45 3.24 -2.72 -7.26
CA VAL A 45 3.00 -3.92 -6.48
C VAL A 45 2.13 -4.85 -7.31
N VAL A 46 2.57 -6.05 -7.58
CA VAL A 46 1.79 -7.08 -8.27
C VAL A 46 1.22 -8.02 -7.23
N ASN A 47 -0.08 -8.04 -7.11
CA ASN A 47 -0.82 -8.63 -6.00
C ASN A 47 -0.32 -8.05 -4.66
N ASP A 48 0.49 -8.77 -3.90
CA ASP A 48 1.08 -8.32 -2.64
C ASP A 48 2.62 -8.13 -2.72
N ALA A 49 3.23 -8.43 -3.87
CA ALA A 49 4.68 -8.40 -4.06
C ALA A 49 5.16 -7.08 -4.68
N PHE A 50 6.09 -6.41 -4.03
CA PHE A 50 6.74 -5.22 -4.58
C PHE A 50 7.58 -5.58 -5.82
N TYR A 51 7.33 -4.87 -6.95
CA TYR A 51 7.96 -5.17 -8.23
C TYR A 51 9.30 -4.45 -8.38
N ARG A 52 10.39 -5.22 -8.48
CA ARG A 52 11.77 -4.71 -8.48
C ARG A 52 12.45 -4.67 -9.83
N LYS A 53 11.90 -5.35 -10.84
CA LYS A 53 12.59 -5.54 -12.15
C LYS A 53 12.75 -4.22 -12.91
N ALA A 54 12.01 -3.17 -12.55
CA ALA A 54 12.17 -1.85 -13.13
C ALA A 54 11.78 -0.77 -12.10
N LEU A 55 12.78 -0.23 -11.44
CA LEU A 55 12.62 0.90 -10.53
C LEU A 55 12.77 2.23 -11.29
N PRO A 56 12.07 3.29 -10.87
CA PRO A 56 12.22 4.60 -11.48
C PRO A 56 13.67 5.10 -11.33
N LYS A 57 14.18 5.78 -12.36
CA LYS A 57 15.51 6.40 -12.31
C LYS A 57 15.60 7.62 -11.39
N ALA A 58 14.46 8.05 -10.84
CA ALA A 58 14.42 9.17 -9.90
C ALA A 58 15.17 8.79 -8.63
N GLN A 59 16.18 9.57 -8.30
CA GLN A 59 16.87 9.43 -7.02
C GLN A 59 15.96 10.00 -5.93
N LEU A 60 15.74 9.20 -4.90
CA LEU A 60 15.12 9.68 -3.66
C LEU A 60 16.14 10.50 -2.86
N PRO A 61 15.70 11.48 -2.07
CA PRO A 61 16.59 12.18 -1.15
C PRO A 61 17.33 11.23 -0.21
N GLU A 62 18.49 11.65 0.27
CA GLU A 62 19.31 10.84 1.18
C GLU A 62 18.54 10.42 2.44
N GLY A 63 18.67 9.16 2.81
CA GLY A 63 18.03 8.59 4.00
C GLY A 63 16.56 8.18 3.81
N VAL A 64 15.93 8.51 2.69
CA VAL A 64 14.58 8.02 2.38
C VAL A 64 14.64 6.53 2.07
N LEU A 65 13.82 5.73 2.77
CA LEU A 65 13.65 4.31 2.51
C LEU A 65 12.29 4.09 1.84
N LEU A 66 12.31 3.40 0.69
CA LEU A 66 11.11 3.07 -0.06
C LEU A 66 11.25 1.71 -0.72
N GLY A 67 10.24 0.86 -0.59
CA GLY A 67 10.24 -0.43 -1.24
C GLY A 67 9.36 -1.49 -0.59
N SER A 68 9.75 -2.76 -0.78
CA SER A 68 9.09 -3.90 -0.14
C SER A 68 9.15 -3.78 1.37
N LEU A 69 7.99 -3.83 2.01
CA LEU A 69 7.90 -3.79 3.48
C LEU A 69 8.63 -5.00 4.09
N LYS A 70 8.51 -6.17 3.47
CA LYS A 70 9.20 -7.37 3.92
C LYS A 70 10.72 -7.16 3.94
N GLU A 71 11.31 -6.70 2.84
CA GLU A 71 12.75 -6.50 2.75
C GLU A 71 13.27 -5.41 3.67
N LEU A 72 12.53 -4.30 3.76
CA LEU A 72 12.88 -3.24 4.68
C LEU A 72 12.77 -3.70 6.14
N SER A 73 11.86 -4.64 6.45
CA SER A 73 11.79 -5.27 7.76
C SER A 73 13.00 -6.15 8.09
N GLU A 74 13.59 -6.78 7.09
CA GLU A 74 14.81 -7.58 7.23
C GLU A 74 16.07 -6.68 7.33
N GLN A 75 16.11 -5.59 6.57
CA GLN A 75 17.25 -4.66 6.55
C GLN A 75 17.26 -3.69 7.74
N TYR A 76 16.06 -3.24 8.16
CA TYR A 76 15.87 -2.26 9.24
C TYR A 76 14.88 -2.76 10.29
N PRO A 77 15.14 -3.91 10.95
CA PRO A 77 14.15 -4.55 11.82
C PRO A 77 13.74 -3.69 13.02
N ALA A 78 14.67 -2.91 13.58
CA ALA A 78 14.37 -2.03 14.72
C ALA A 78 13.40 -0.91 14.32
N LEU A 79 13.60 -0.30 13.14
CA LEU A 79 12.74 0.75 12.61
C LEU A 79 11.33 0.22 12.33
N VAL A 80 11.23 -0.89 11.59
CA VAL A 80 9.91 -1.44 11.24
C VAL A 80 9.15 -1.89 12.49
N LYS A 81 9.82 -2.54 13.45
CA LYS A 81 9.21 -2.97 14.72
C LYS A 81 8.66 -1.80 15.54
N GLN A 82 9.24 -0.61 15.41
CA GLN A 82 8.78 0.58 16.12
C GLN A 82 7.41 1.03 15.66
N TYR A 83 7.05 0.82 14.39
CA TYR A 83 5.86 1.38 13.76
C TYR A 83 4.84 0.33 13.30
N TYR A 84 5.28 -0.78 12.71
CA TYR A 84 4.40 -1.79 12.14
C TYR A 84 3.44 -2.38 13.16
N GLY A 85 2.13 -2.34 12.84
CA GLY A 85 1.06 -2.89 13.67
C GLY A 85 0.81 -2.11 14.97
N LYS A 86 1.27 -0.85 15.06
CA LYS A 86 1.07 -0.03 16.26
C LYS A 86 -0.24 0.72 16.26
N LEU A 87 -0.79 1.01 15.10
CA LEU A 87 -2.09 1.69 14.96
C LEU A 87 -3.20 0.69 14.60
N ALA A 88 -2.89 -0.29 13.78
CA ALA A 88 -3.82 -1.30 13.29
C ALA A 88 -4.15 -2.36 14.37
N ASP A 89 -5.07 -2.03 15.27
CA ASP A 89 -5.47 -2.92 16.37
C ASP A 89 -6.35 -4.07 15.85
N THR A 90 -5.76 -5.26 15.78
CA THR A 90 -6.40 -6.48 15.29
C THR A 90 -7.50 -6.99 16.21
N SER A 91 -7.60 -6.52 17.45
CA SER A 91 -8.66 -6.92 18.39
C SER A 91 -9.99 -6.23 18.11
N LYS A 92 -9.99 -5.13 17.35
CA LYS A 92 -11.17 -4.29 17.12
C LYS A 92 -11.81 -4.48 15.75
N ASP A 93 -11.05 -5.00 14.78
CA ASP A 93 -11.51 -5.13 13.40
C ASP A 93 -11.08 -6.46 12.79
N GLY A 94 -12.07 -7.27 12.37
CA GLY A 94 -11.85 -8.61 11.82
C GLY A 94 -11.15 -8.58 10.46
N VAL A 95 -11.37 -7.55 9.63
CA VAL A 95 -10.69 -7.40 8.32
C VAL A 95 -9.23 -7.06 8.54
N THR A 96 -8.92 -6.20 9.50
CA THR A 96 -7.54 -5.89 9.90
C THR A 96 -6.83 -7.12 10.46
N ALA A 97 -7.52 -7.93 11.28
CA ALA A 97 -6.97 -9.18 11.79
C ALA A 97 -6.70 -10.18 10.67
N PHE A 98 -7.64 -10.33 9.73
CA PHE A 98 -7.49 -11.17 8.55
C PHE A 98 -6.28 -10.71 7.70
N ASN A 99 -6.21 -9.42 7.35
CA ASN A 99 -5.08 -8.86 6.62
C ASN A 99 -3.75 -9.14 7.34
N THR A 100 -3.69 -8.91 8.66
CA THR A 100 -2.46 -9.12 9.44
C THR A 100 -2.03 -10.59 9.43
N THR A 101 -2.96 -11.53 9.37
CA THR A 101 -2.68 -12.96 9.33
C THR A 101 -2.08 -13.38 7.98
N PHE A 102 -2.58 -12.82 6.87
CA PHE A 102 -2.25 -13.28 5.52
C PHE A 102 -1.32 -12.36 4.73
N ALA A 103 -1.08 -11.14 5.20
CA ALA A 103 -0.16 -10.23 4.52
C ALA A 103 1.28 -10.76 4.57
N GLN A 104 1.89 -10.92 3.39
CA GLN A 104 3.26 -11.42 3.24
C GLN A 104 4.25 -10.32 2.88
N ASP A 105 3.75 -9.24 2.27
CA ASP A 105 4.55 -8.09 1.83
C ASP A 105 3.64 -6.86 1.68
N GLY A 106 4.14 -5.86 1.04
CA GLY A 106 3.47 -4.62 0.72
C GLY A 106 4.49 -3.51 0.45
N PHE A 107 4.21 -2.33 0.95
CA PHE A 107 4.99 -1.14 0.67
C PHE A 107 5.36 -0.40 1.95
N MET A 108 6.59 0.11 2.00
CA MET A 108 7.03 1.02 3.05
C MET A 108 7.63 2.29 2.46
N LEU A 109 7.28 3.41 3.07
CA LEU A 109 7.91 4.72 2.87
C LEU A 109 8.34 5.28 4.23
N TYR A 110 9.63 5.53 4.38
CA TYR A 110 10.19 6.24 5.53
C TYR A 110 10.90 7.50 5.03
N VAL A 111 10.53 8.64 5.57
CA VAL A 111 11.12 9.94 5.25
C VAL A 111 11.78 10.51 6.50
N PRO A 112 13.10 10.68 6.51
CA PRO A 112 13.84 11.17 7.69
C PRO A 112 13.52 12.64 8.00
N LYS A 113 13.89 13.06 9.19
CA LYS A 113 13.65 14.41 9.74
C LYS A 113 14.07 15.51 8.76
N GLY A 114 13.15 16.44 8.51
CA GLY A 114 13.37 17.62 7.69
C GLY A 114 13.53 17.37 6.19
N VAL A 115 13.39 16.12 5.74
CA VAL A 115 13.53 15.77 4.32
C VAL A 115 12.23 15.98 3.58
N VAL A 116 12.32 16.60 2.39
CA VAL A 116 11.19 16.83 1.49
C VAL A 116 11.34 15.94 0.26
N VAL A 117 10.34 15.09 0.02
CA VAL A 117 10.23 14.30 -1.22
C VAL A 117 9.39 15.10 -2.22
N ASP A 118 10.06 15.94 -3.03
CA ASP A 118 9.40 16.88 -3.95
C ASP A 118 8.54 16.18 -4.99
N LYS A 119 9.05 15.09 -5.55
CA LYS A 119 8.37 14.35 -6.60
C LYS A 119 7.33 13.41 -5.96
N PRO A 120 6.03 13.52 -6.33
CA PRO A 120 5.02 12.60 -5.81
C PRO A 120 5.38 11.15 -6.13
N ILE A 121 5.21 10.29 -5.13
CA ILE A 121 5.37 8.84 -5.29
C ILE A 121 4.02 8.29 -5.78
N GLN A 122 4.06 7.49 -6.85
CA GLN A 122 2.89 6.78 -7.34
C GLN A 122 3.11 5.28 -7.19
N LEU A 123 2.27 4.65 -6.38
CA LEU A 123 2.25 3.22 -6.16
C LEU A 123 1.06 2.61 -6.90
N VAL A 124 1.35 1.81 -7.91
CA VAL A 124 0.32 1.13 -8.69
C VAL A 124 0.23 -0.32 -8.24
N ASN A 125 -0.90 -0.66 -7.69
CA ASN A 125 -1.26 -2.01 -7.31
C ASN A 125 -1.96 -2.70 -8.49
N ILE A 126 -1.42 -3.79 -8.97
CA ILE A 126 -1.98 -4.59 -10.05
C ILE A 126 -2.46 -5.92 -9.49
N LEU A 127 -3.75 -6.20 -9.62
CA LEU A 127 -4.34 -7.51 -9.33
C LEU A 127 -4.27 -8.38 -10.59
N ARG A 128 -3.59 -9.52 -10.49
CA ARG A 128 -3.35 -10.46 -11.58
C ARG A 128 -3.52 -11.90 -11.12
N ALA A 129 -4.46 -12.64 -11.70
CA ALA A 129 -4.64 -14.08 -11.43
C ALA A 129 -5.45 -14.75 -12.53
N ASP A 130 -5.26 -16.06 -12.69
CA ASP A 130 -6.02 -16.90 -13.61
C ASP A 130 -7.19 -17.64 -12.90
N VAL A 131 -7.28 -17.48 -11.59
CA VAL A 131 -8.32 -18.05 -10.72
C VAL A 131 -8.78 -17.02 -9.71
N ASN A 132 -9.90 -17.24 -9.03
CA ASN A 132 -10.29 -16.39 -7.90
C ASN A 132 -9.16 -16.30 -6.89
N PHE A 133 -8.82 -15.10 -6.46
CA PHE A 133 -7.57 -14.87 -5.74
C PHE A 133 -7.71 -13.83 -4.63
N MET A 134 -7.04 -14.07 -3.50
CA MET A 134 -6.95 -13.08 -2.44
C MET A 134 -5.58 -12.42 -2.39
N VAL A 135 -5.60 -11.12 -2.14
CA VAL A 135 -4.42 -10.27 -2.01
C VAL A 135 -4.49 -9.50 -0.70
N ASN A 136 -3.47 -9.64 0.11
CA ASN A 136 -3.42 -9.00 1.41
C ASN A 136 -2.15 -8.14 1.51
N ARG A 137 -2.29 -6.82 1.50
CA ARG A 137 -1.18 -5.87 1.46
C ARG A 137 -1.10 -5.04 2.74
N ARG A 138 0.12 -4.69 3.11
CA ARG A 138 0.40 -3.71 4.16
C ARG A 138 1.11 -2.50 3.56
N VAL A 139 0.70 -1.31 4.00
CA VAL A 139 1.39 -0.06 3.67
C VAL A 139 1.80 0.61 4.96
N LEU A 140 3.07 0.88 5.11
CA LEU A 140 3.63 1.59 6.26
C LEU A 140 4.27 2.89 5.79
N VAL A 141 3.76 4.01 6.27
CA VAL A 141 4.31 5.35 5.98
C VAL A 141 4.75 5.99 7.29
N VAL A 142 6.00 6.40 7.32
CA VAL A 142 6.58 7.11 8.47
C VAL A 142 7.23 8.39 7.98
N LEU A 143 6.74 9.52 8.46
CA LEU A 143 7.33 10.83 8.24
C LEU A 143 7.85 11.36 9.57
N GLU A 144 9.17 11.51 9.66
CA GLU A 144 9.81 12.07 10.83
C GLU A 144 9.56 13.59 10.93
N GLU A 145 9.96 14.22 12.01
CA GLU A 145 9.74 15.64 12.29
C GLU A 145 10.08 16.53 11.09
N GLY A 146 9.12 17.35 10.65
CA GLY A 146 9.27 18.27 9.52
C GLY A 146 9.41 17.63 8.14
N ALA A 147 9.27 16.29 8.05
CA ALA A 147 9.35 15.59 6.77
C ALA A 147 8.11 15.84 5.89
N GLN A 148 8.28 15.80 4.56
CA GLN A 148 7.18 16.01 3.63
C GLN A 148 7.20 14.97 2.51
N ALA A 149 6.03 14.41 2.18
CA ALA A 149 5.86 13.51 1.04
C ALA A 149 4.41 13.52 0.52
N ARG A 150 4.25 13.05 -0.72
CA ARG A 150 2.95 12.81 -1.37
C ARG A 150 2.94 11.41 -1.94
N LEU A 151 1.89 10.65 -1.65
CA LEU A 151 1.70 9.28 -2.13
C LEU A 151 0.36 9.16 -2.83
N LEU A 152 0.39 8.68 -4.07
CA LEU A 152 -0.79 8.29 -4.84
C LEU A 152 -0.80 6.76 -4.95
N ILE A 153 -1.84 6.12 -4.46
CA ILE A 153 -2.07 4.68 -4.59
C ILE A 153 -3.16 4.47 -5.63
N CYS A 154 -2.87 3.67 -6.65
CA CYS A 154 -3.83 3.30 -7.69
C CYS A 154 -4.03 1.79 -7.66
N ASP A 155 -5.28 1.32 -7.58
CA ASP A 155 -5.61 -0.10 -7.63
C ASP A 155 -6.23 -0.44 -8.99
N HIS A 156 -5.65 -1.44 -9.69
CA HIS A 156 -6.14 -1.94 -10.98
C HIS A 156 -6.32 -3.45 -10.93
N ALA A 157 -7.43 -3.96 -11.45
CA ALA A 157 -7.63 -5.39 -11.71
C ALA A 157 -7.49 -5.66 -13.20
N MET A 158 -6.65 -6.63 -13.57
CA MET A 158 -6.39 -6.95 -14.98
C MET A 158 -7.23 -8.11 -15.49
N ASP A 159 -7.57 -9.04 -14.62
CA ASP A 159 -8.24 -10.28 -14.99
C ASP A 159 -9.69 -10.26 -14.50
N ASN A 160 -10.58 -10.83 -15.29
CA ASN A 160 -11.99 -10.94 -14.95
C ASN A 160 -12.28 -12.17 -14.07
N VAL A 161 -11.61 -12.23 -12.93
CA VAL A 161 -11.82 -13.22 -11.88
C VAL A 161 -12.26 -12.52 -10.60
N ASN A 162 -12.77 -13.27 -9.62
CA ASN A 162 -13.11 -12.68 -8.34
C ASN A 162 -11.83 -12.43 -7.52
N PHE A 163 -11.61 -11.18 -7.16
CA PHE A 163 -10.55 -10.80 -6.23
C PHE A 163 -11.14 -10.44 -4.86
N LEU A 164 -10.47 -10.91 -3.82
CA LEU A 164 -10.59 -10.36 -2.46
C LEU A 164 -9.31 -9.58 -2.15
N SER A 165 -9.38 -8.27 -2.15
CA SER A 165 -8.24 -7.40 -1.86
C SER A 165 -8.42 -6.77 -0.48
N THR A 166 -7.52 -7.05 0.45
CA THR A 166 -7.45 -6.35 1.72
C THR A 166 -6.16 -5.53 1.80
N GLN A 167 -6.27 -4.29 2.23
CA GLN A 167 -5.16 -3.39 2.44
C GLN A 167 -5.28 -2.74 3.82
N VAL A 168 -4.18 -2.69 4.54
CA VAL A 168 -4.09 -1.93 5.79
C VAL A 168 -2.94 -0.94 5.66
N ILE A 169 -3.27 0.33 5.83
CA ILE A 169 -2.35 1.46 5.74
C ILE A 169 -2.16 2.03 7.14
N GLU A 170 -0.92 2.14 7.59
CA GLU A 170 -0.55 2.83 8.82
C GLU A 170 0.33 4.04 8.47
N VAL A 171 -0.09 5.23 8.90
CA VAL A 171 0.61 6.50 8.66
C VAL A 171 1.01 7.11 10.00
N PHE A 172 2.29 7.40 10.15
CA PHE A 172 2.85 8.14 11.28
C PHE A 172 3.38 9.48 10.77
N ALA A 173 2.68 10.56 11.08
CA ALA A 173 3.11 11.92 10.82
C ALA A 173 3.62 12.54 12.12
N LYS A 174 4.95 12.66 12.23
CA LYS A 174 5.60 13.25 13.38
C LYS A 174 5.40 14.77 13.40
N GLU A 175 5.88 15.43 14.45
CA GLU A 175 5.75 16.87 14.63
C GLU A 175 6.14 17.65 13.37
N ASN A 176 5.29 18.61 12.94
CA ASN A 176 5.46 19.44 11.74
C ASN A 176 5.56 18.66 10.40
N ALA A 177 5.28 17.36 10.34
CA ALA A 177 5.29 16.60 9.10
C ALA A 177 4.08 16.94 8.21
N THR A 178 4.25 16.87 6.89
CA THR A 178 3.19 17.06 5.91
C THR A 178 3.08 15.86 4.99
N PHE A 179 1.89 15.28 4.90
CA PHE A 179 1.64 14.10 4.07
C PHE A 179 0.31 14.19 3.32
N ASP A 180 0.36 14.03 1.99
CA ASP A 180 -0.83 13.91 1.17
C ASP A 180 -0.95 12.47 0.66
N LEU A 181 -2.07 11.81 0.96
CA LEU A 181 -2.44 10.50 0.44
C LEU A 181 -3.64 10.62 -0.50
N TYR A 182 -3.47 10.09 -1.71
CA TYR A 182 -4.53 9.94 -2.70
C TYR A 182 -4.70 8.45 -3.00
N GLU A 183 -5.93 7.94 -2.94
CA GLU A 183 -6.28 6.58 -3.37
C GLU A 183 -7.23 6.65 -4.56
N LEU A 184 -6.88 5.97 -5.64
CA LEU A 184 -7.71 5.79 -6.84
C LEU A 184 -8.03 4.31 -7.01
N GLU A 185 -9.31 3.96 -7.11
CA GLU A 185 -9.74 2.60 -7.36
C GLU A 185 -10.33 2.45 -8.76
N GLU A 186 -9.67 1.65 -9.59
CA GLU A 186 -10.09 1.28 -10.96
C GLU A 186 -10.11 -0.24 -11.09
N THR A 187 -10.88 -0.90 -10.23
CA THR A 187 -11.03 -2.36 -10.24
C THR A 187 -12.32 -2.79 -10.93
N HIS A 188 -12.48 -4.09 -11.15
CA HIS A 188 -13.70 -4.65 -11.73
C HIS A 188 -14.80 -4.86 -10.68
N THR A 189 -16.07 -4.94 -11.14
CA THR A 189 -17.23 -5.25 -10.28
C THR A 189 -17.15 -6.59 -9.57
N SER A 190 -16.26 -7.50 -10.02
CA SER A 190 -15.94 -8.77 -9.37
C SER A 190 -14.88 -8.66 -8.26
N THR A 191 -14.35 -7.45 -8.00
CA THR A 191 -13.38 -7.22 -6.95
C THR A 191 -14.06 -6.78 -5.67
N VAL A 192 -13.84 -7.53 -4.59
CA VAL A 192 -14.17 -7.11 -3.23
C VAL A 192 -12.93 -6.45 -2.64
N ARG A 193 -13.02 -5.18 -2.29
CA ARG A 193 -11.89 -4.41 -1.74
C ARG A 193 -12.20 -3.87 -0.35
N PHE A 194 -11.27 -4.09 0.57
CA PHE A 194 -11.23 -3.44 1.87
C PHE A 194 -9.93 -2.66 2.01
N SER A 195 -10.01 -1.38 2.35
CA SER A 195 -8.86 -0.55 2.69
C SER A 195 -9.10 0.09 4.05
N ASN A 196 -8.30 -0.31 5.04
CA ASN A 196 -8.34 0.23 6.39
C ASN A 196 -7.15 1.18 6.58
N LEU A 197 -7.44 2.43 6.88
CA LEU A 197 -6.43 3.48 7.07
C LEU A 197 -6.39 3.92 8.54
N TYR A 198 -5.21 3.89 9.11
CA TYR A 198 -4.91 4.33 10.47
C TYR A 198 -3.86 5.42 10.43
N VAL A 199 -4.14 6.55 11.05
CA VAL A 199 -3.26 7.73 11.04
C VAL A 199 -2.97 8.17 12.46
N ASN A 200 -1.69 8.34 12.78
CA ASN A 200 -1.23 9.05 13.96
C ASN A 200 -0.61 10.38 13.55
N GLN A 201 -1.16 11.47 14.07
CA GLN A 201 -0.65 12.82 13.88
C GLN A 201 -0.11 13.37 15.18
N GLU A 202 1.14 13.83 15.14
CA GLU A 202 1.74 14.59 16.24
C GLU A 202 1.53 16.09 16.06
N ALA A 203 2.01 16.91 16.97
CA ALA A 203 1.77 18.36 16.99
C ALA A 203 2.13 19.01 15.65
N ASP A 204 1.29 19.93 15.19
CA ASP A 204 1.48 20.75 13.99
C ASP A 204 1.69 19.95 12.69
N SER A 205 1.42 18.65 12.70
CA SER A 205 1.44 17.84 11.48
C SER A 205 0.18 18.05 10.64
N ASN A 206 0.33 17.93 9.32
CA ASN A 206 -0.77 18.07 8.36
C ASN A 206 -0.87 16.80 7.50
N VAL A 207 -2.03 16.16 7.51
CA VAL A 207 -2.30 14.96 6.70
C VAL A 207 -3.56 15.18 5.88
N LEU A 208 -3.41 15.19 4.56
CA LEU A 208 -4.52 15.23 3.59
C LEU A 208 -4.81 13.81 3.11
N LEU A 209 -6.08 13.41 3.21
CA LEU A 209 -6.56 12.11 2.74
C LEU A 209 -7.65 12.32 1.70
N ASN A 210 -7.49 11.74 0.52
CA ASN A 210 -8.45 11.84 -0.58
C ASN A 210 -8.58 10.49 -1.28
N GLY A 211 -9.80 9.96 -1.38
CA GLY A 211 -10.12 8.71 -2.06
C GLY A 211 -11.16 8.92 -3.16
N MET A 212 -10.96 8.27 -4.30
CA MET A 212 -11.90 8.17 -5.41
C MET A 212 -12.11 6.71 -5.78
N THR A 213 -13.37 6.28 -5.87
CA THR A 213 -13.82 4.92 -6.22
C THR A 213 -14.85 4.99 -7.31
#